data_14ba326814ef0ae2e0b3c8268a2f7b93
#
_entry.id   14ba326814ef0ae2e0b3c8268a2f7b93
#
_cell.length_a   1.000
_cell.length_b   1.000
_cell.length_c   1.000
_cell.angle_alpha   90.00
_cell.angle_beta   90.00
_cell.angle_gamma   90.00
#
_symmetry.space_group_name_H-M   'P 1'
#
loop_
_entity.id
_entity.type
_entity.pdbx_description
1 polymer ?
#
loop_
_entity_poly.entity_id
_entity_poly.type
_entity_poly.pdbx_seq_one_letter_code
_entity_poly.pdbx_strand_id
1 'polypeptide(L)'
;MAIKFLNRNIFQRIFGLPATSKPLDPQCSTFSDGKIMIDFKRAPELEKVGGALRLEGDGLPRRVLVVNADDGKFYAFHNRCTHIGHRRLDPVPGTGTVQCCSVNKSTYTYDGSKIYGPPTGPIKTFKVEVAGERLIVFLG
;
A
#
# COMPACT_ATOMS: atom_id res chain seq x y z
N MET A 1 -19.06 9.87 10.54
CA MET A 1 -17.63 9.75 10.88
C MET A 1 -16.81 10.62 9.93
N ALA A 2 -15.92 11.45 10.45
CA ALA A 2 -15.10 12.32 9.62
C ALA A 2 -13.97 11.51 8.94
N ILE A 3 -13.74 11.78 7.67
CA ILE A 3 -12.60 11.21 6.95
C ILE A 3 -11.34 11.95 7.36
N LYS A 4 -10.33 11.20 7.79
CA LYS A 4 -9.03 11.77 8.10
C LYS A 4 -8.14 11.75 6.87
N PHE A 5 -7.48 12.87 6.58
CA PHE A 5 -6.59 13.00 5.46
C PHE A 5 -5.13 12.95 5.89
N LEU A 6 -4.31 12.32 5.05
CA LEU A 6 -2.88 12.30 5.24
C LEU A 6 -2.32 13.72 5.13
N ASN A 7 -1.39 14.08 6.03
CA ASN A 7 -0.79 15.41 6.05
C ASN A 7 0.23 15.57 4.93
N ARG A 8 -0.25 16.04 3.78
CA ARG A 8 0.57 16.30 2.59
C ARG A 8 0.31 17.70 2.08
N ASN A 9 1.33 18.42 1.67
CA ASN A 9 1.17 19.76 1.13
C ASN A 9 0.61 19.71 -0.31
N ILE A 10 0.16 20.89 -0.80
CA ILE A 10 -0.49 20.97 -2.11
C ILE A 10 0.46 20.54 -3.26
N PHE A 11 1.74 20.86 -3.17
CA PHE A 11 2.71 20.48 -4.21
C PHE A 11 2.88 18.97 -4.27
N GLN A 12 2.96 18.31 -3.12
CA GLN A 12 3.05 16.86 -3.05
C GLN A 12 1.84 16.20 -3.70
N ARG A 13 0.64 16.74 -3.47
CA ARG A 13 -0.60 16.19 -4.03
C ARG A 13 -0.75 16.48 -5.52
N ILE A 14 -0.38 17.65 -5.99
CA ILE A 14 -0.45 18.01 -7.41
C ILE A 14 0.47 17.11 -8.23
N PHE A 15 1.69 16.88 -7.76
CA PHE A 15 2.64 16.02 -8.44
C PHE A 15 2.41 14.53 -8.15
N GLY A 16 1.47 14.21 -7.24
CA GLY A 16 1.17 12.82 -6.89
C GLY A 16 2.34 12.10 -6.25
N LEU A 17 3.04 12.77 -5.33
CA LEU A 17 4.19 12.20 -4.65
C LEU A 17 3.72 11.32 -3.50
N PRO A 18 3.97 9.99 -3.51
CA PRO A 18 3.57 9.11 -2.42
C PRO A 18 4.41 9.35 -1.17
N ALA A 19 3.77 9.15 0.01
CA ALA A 19 4.48 9.19 1.29
C ALA A 19 5.25 7.90 1.55
N THR A 20 4.76 6.78 1.03
CA THR A 20 5.37 5.46 1.22
C THR A 20 6.53 5.28 0.24
N SER A 21 7.69 4.92 0.77
CA SER A 21 8.89 4.74 -0.03
C SER A 21 9.03 3.30 -0.55
N LYS A 22 9.91 3.13 -1.54
CA LYS A 22 10.43 1.82 -1.93
C LYS A 22 11.32 1.29 -0.82
N PRO A 23 11.56 -0.05 -0.77
CA PRO A 23 12.44 -0.63 0.24
C PRO A 23 13.84 -0.03 0.19
N LEU A 24 14.42 0.20 1.37
CA LEU A 24 15.84 0.58 1.48
C LEU A 24 16.74 -0.56 0.98
N ASP A 25 16.34 -1.81 1.25
CA ASP A 25 17.00 -3.00 0.71
C ASP A 25 16.14 -3.59 -0.40
N PRO A 26 16.52 -3.40 -1.69
CA PRO A 26 15.75 -3.93 -2.79
C PRO A 26 15.73 -5.46 -2.85
N GLN A 27 16.61 -6.12 -2.12
CA GLN A 27 16.65 -7.58 -2.04
C GLN A 27 15.78 -8.14 -0.92
N CYS A 28 15.00 -7.30 -0.23
CA CYS A 28 14.10 -7.76 0.82
C CYS A 28 12.96 -8.62 0.28
N SER A 29 12.65 -8.52 -1.01
CA SER A 29 11.57 -9.25 -1.63
C SER A 29 12.00 -9.98 -2.89
N THR A 30 11.35 -11.11 -3.15
CA THR A 30 11.50 -11.89 -4.38
C THR A 30 10.13 -12.21 -4.93
N PHE A 31 10.03 -12.26 -6.27
CA PHE A 31 8.79 -12.61 -6.95
C PHE A 31 8.98 -13.90 -7.74
N SER A 32 8.14 -14.89 -7.49
CA SER A 32 8.09 -16.13 -8.28
C SER A 32 6.72 -16.81 -8.10
N ASP A 33 6.27 -17.49 -9.14
CA ASP A 33 5.02 -18.28 -9.12
C ASP A 33 3.80 -17.50 -8.63
N GLY A 34 3.68 -16.24 -9.04
CA GLY A 34 2.56 -15.37 -8.66
C GLY A 34 2.59 -14.88 -7.22
N LYS A 35 3.70 -15.04 -6.52
CA LYS A 35 3.86 -14.66 -5.11
C LYS A 35 5.05 -13.74 -4.91
N ILE A 36 4.88 -12.77 -4.02
CA ILE A 36 5.99 -11.97 -3.51
C ILE A 36 6.32 -12.49 -2.12
N MET A 37 7.58 -12.83 -1.87
CA MET A 37 8.06 -13.21 -0.55
C MET A 37 8.92 -12.09 0.00
N ILE A 38 8.57 -11.58 1.17
CA ILE A 38 9.28 -10.48 1.83
C ILE A 38 9.97 -11.04 3.08
N ASP A 39 11.29 -10.81 3.17
CA ASP A 39 12.06 -11.17 4.36
C ASP A 39 11.97 -10.02 5.37
N PHE A 40 11.32 -10.26 6.50
CA PHE A 40 11.15 -9.24 7.53
C PHE A 40 12.47 -8.69 8.07
N LYS A 41 13.52 -9.50 8.09
CA LYS A 41 14.84 -9.04 8.54
C LYS A 41 15.44 -8.00 7.62
N ARG A 42 15.05 -8.00 6.35
CA ARG A 42 15.53 -7.06 5.33
C ARG A 42 14.51 -5.96 5.03
N ALA A 43 13.39 -5.95 5.73
CA ALA A 43 12.32 -4.98 5.53
C ALA A 43 11.93 -4.32 6.86
N PRO A 44 12.85 -3.55 7.48
CA PRO A 44 12.58 -2.91 8.78
C PRO A 44 11.43 -1.92 8.72
N GLU A 45 11.08 -1.43 7.54
CA GLU A 45 9.93 -0.54 7.33
C GLU A 45 8.60 -1.18 7.75
N LEU A 46 8.53 -2.52 7.75
CA LEU A 46 7.33 -3.27 8.16
C LEU A 46 7.35 -3.72 9.62
N GLU A 47 8.39 -3.39 10.36
CA GLU A 47 8.53 -3.82 11.76
C GLU A 47 7.53 -3.13 12.68
N LYS A 48 7.25 -1.87 12.43
CA LYS A 48 6.36 -1.07 13.27
C LYS A 48 4.96 -1.01 12.71
N VAL A 49 3.97 -0.99 13.62
CA VAL A 49 2.58 -0.70 13.27
C VAL A 49 2.51 0.66 12.59
N GLY A 50 1.80 0.73 11.47
CA GLY A 50 1.74 1.91 10.62
C GLY A 50 2.82 1.97 9.55
N GLY A 51 3.78 1.06 9.58
CA GLY A 51 4.81 0.98 8.56
C GLY A 51 4.27 0.44 7.25
N ALA A 52 4.94 0.78 6.15
CA ALA A 52 4.51 0.37 4.81
C ALA A 52 5.68 0.33 3.84
N LEU A 53 5.51 -0.47 2.79
CA LEU A 53 6.44 -0.57 1.67
C LEU A 53 5.71 -0.44 0.35
N ARG A 54 6.35 0.19 -0.60
CA ARG A 54 5.90 0.29 -1.98
C ARG A 54 6.80 -0.60 -2.85
N LEU A 55 6.21 -1.66 -3.41
CA LEU A 55 6.92 -2.60 -4.28
C LEU A 55 6.47 -2.39 -5.72
N GLU A 56 7.41 -2.09 -6.61
CA GLU A 56 7.12 -1.85 -8.02
C GLU A 56 8.37 -2.01 -8.88
N GLY A 57 8.17 -2.24 -10.17
CA GLY A 57 9.28 -2.47 -11.12
C GLY A 57 9.84 -3.88 -11.05
N ASP A 58 11.06 -4.08 -11.54
CA ASP A 58 11.86 -5.30 -11.41
C ASP A 58 11.12 -6.62 -11.70
N GLY A 59 10.33 -6.64 -12.80
CA GLY A 59 9.60 -7.83 -13.21
C GLY A 59 8.31 -8.09 -12.47
N LEU A 60 7.91 -7.22 -11.55
CA LEU A 60 6.62 -7.33 -10.87
C LEU A 60 5.48 -7.02 -11.86
N PRO A 61 4.46 -7.89 -11.97
CA PRO A 61 3.34 -7.64 -12.88
C PRO A 61 2.42 -6.52 -12.40
N ARG A 62 2.47 -6.19 -11.10
CA ARG A 62 1.62 -5.16 -10.49
C ARG A 62 2.40 -4.39 -9.42
N ARG A 63 2.06 -3.12 -9.25
CA ARG A 63 2.55 -2.34 -8.11
C ARG A 63 1.79 -2.78 -6.87
N VAL A 64 2.49 -2.97 -5.75
CA VAL A 64 1.90 -3.46 -4.51
C VAL A 64 2.27 -2.52 -3.36
N LEU A 65 1.26 -2.17 -2.56
CA LEU A 65 1.44 -1.49 -1.29
C LEU A 65 1.25 -2.52 -0.18
N VAL A 66 2.24 -2.67 0.70
CA VAL A 66 2.16 -3.55 1.87
C VAL A 66 2.13 -2.69 3.12
N VAL A 67 1.19 -2.96 4.01
CA VAL A 67 0.95 -2.17 5.22
C VAL A 67 0.95 -3.09 6.45
N ASN A 68 1.70 -2.68 7.49
CA ASN A 68 1.56 -3.24 8.84
C ASN A 68 0.51 -2.40 9.56
N ALA A 69 -0.70 -2.92 9.66
CA ALA A 69 -1.87 -2.16 10.10
C ALA A 69 -2.01 -2.06 11.62
N ASP A 70 -2.88 -1.14 12.05
CA ASP A 70 -3.12 -0.88 13.47
C ASP A 70 -3.74 -2.07 14.22
N ASP A 71 -4.36 -3.01 13.50
CA ASP A 71 -4.93 -4.24 14.08
C ASP A 71 -3.90 -5.35 14.26
N GLY A 72 -2.63 -5.09 13.95
CA GLY A 72 -1.55 -6.06 14.05
C GLY A 72 -1.47 -7.02 12.87
N LYS A 73 -2.27 -6.82 11.83
CA LYS A 73 -2.27 -7.64 10.62
C LYS A 73 -1.58 -6.92 9.48
N PHE A 74 -1.09 -7.69 8.51
CA PHE A 74 -0.55 -7.15 7.28
C PHE A 74 -1.60 -7.17 6.18
N TYR A 75 -1.60 -6.12 5.36
CA TYR A 75 -2.49 -5.99 4.21
C TYR A 75 -1.69 -5.63 2.97
N ALA A 76 -2.13 -6.09 1.83
CA ALA A 76 -1.50 -5.77 0.55
C ALA A 76 -2.57 -5.33 -0.46
N PHE A 77 -2.24 -4.28 -1.21
CA PHE A 77 -3.15 -3.65 -2.16
C PHE A 77 -2.47 -3.49 -3.51
N HIS A 78 -3.26 -3.56 -4.58
CA HIS A 78 -2.81 -3.07 -5.87
C HIS A 78 -2.59 -1.55 -5.71
N ASN A 79 -1.34 -1.09 -5.77
CA ASN A 79 -0.96 0.28 -5.46
C ASN A 79 -1.29 1.22 -6.62
N ARG A 80 -2.57 1.37 -6.85
CA ARG A 80 -3.11 2.14 -7.97
C ARG A 80 -4.44 2.75 -7.57
N CYS A 81 -4.55 4.08 -7.70
CA CYS A 81 -5.82 4.76 -7.50
C CYS A 81 -6.78 4.39 -8.63
N THR A 82 -8.02 4.03 -8.29
CA THR A 82 -9.02 3.65 -9.29
C THR A 82 -9.50 4.84 -10.13
N HIS A 83 -9.32 6.06 -9.65
CA HIS A 83 -9.65 7.29 -10.37
C HIS A 83 -8.52 7.70 -11.32
N ILE A 84 -7.27 7.69 -10.83
CA ILE A 84 -6.09 8.05 -11.61
C ILE A 84 -5.08 6.89 -11.53
N GLY A 85 -5.03 6.07 -12.58
CA GLY A 85 -4.32 4.80 -12.56
C GLY A 85 -2.80 4.85 -12.36
N HIS A 86 -2.16 6.00 -12.56
CA HIS A 86 -0.73 6.14 -12.33
C HIS A 86 -0.39 6.66 -10.92
N ARG A 87 -1.40 7.06 -10.15
CA ARG A 87 -1.21 7.55 -8.78
C ARG A 87 -1.17 6.39 -7.80
N ARG A 88 -0.47 6.59 -6.71
CA ARG A 88 -0.23 5.57 -5.67
C ARG A 88 -1.03 5.85 -4.41
N LEU A 89 -1.08 4.86 -3.54
CA LEU A 89 -1.81 4.91 -2.27
C LEU A 89 -0.83 4.91 -1.11
N ASP A 90 -1.21 5.57 -0.03
CA ASP A 90 -0.46 5.58 1.23
C ASP A 90 -1.40 5.27 2.39
N PRO A 91 -0.93 4.55 3.44
CA PRO A 91 -1.76 4.34 4.62
C PRO A 91 -1.98 5.66 5.37
N VAL A 92 -3.17 5.84 5.93
CA VAL A 92 -3.48 6.96 6.83
C VAL A 92 -3.44 6.44 8.26
N PRO A 93 -2.46 6.85 9.08
CA PRO A 93 -2.26 6.27 10.42
C PRO A 93 -3.50 6.34 11.29
N GLY A 94 -3.80 5.24 12.00
CA GLY A 94 -4.85 5.16 12.99
C GLY A 94 -6.27 5.11 12.44
N THR A 95 -6.47 4.91 11.13
CA THR A 95 -7.79 5.00 10.52
C THR A 95 -8.28 3.72 9.86
N GLY A 96 -7.40 2.75 9.63
CA GLY A 96 -7.75 1.55 8.85
C GLY A 96 -8.02 1.84 7.39
N THR A 97 -7.39 2.88 6.83
CA THR A 97 -7.60 3.30 5.44
C THR A 97 -6.29 3.51 4.70
N VAL A 98 -6.38 3.46 3.36
CA VAL A 98 -5.33 3.91 2.44
C VAL A 98 -5.89 5.01 1.56
N GLN A 99 -5.06 5.96 1.17
CA GLN A 99 -5.51 7.18 0.48
C GLN A 99 -4.64 7.49 -0.72
N CYS A 100 -5.26 7.94 -1.81
CA CYS A 100 -4.55 8.38 -3.01
C CYS A 100 -3.65 9.58 -2.70
N CYS A 101 -2.45 9.57 -3.23
CA CYS A 101 -1.47 10.64 -3.01
C CYS A 101 -1.77 11.93 -3.78
N SER A 102 -2.78 11.93 -4.64
CA SER A 102 -3.15 13.10 -5.46
C SER A 102 -4.15 14.01 -4.75
N VAL A 103 -4.51 15.12 -5.42
CA VAL A 103 -5.43 16.11 -4.87
C VAL A 103 -6.86 15.58 -4.67
N ASN A 104 -7.26 14.52 -5.39
CA ASN A 104 -8.60 13.93 -5.22
C ASN A 104 -8.78 13.18 -3.90
N LYS A 105 -7.68 12.78 -3.26
CA LYS A 105 -7.67 12.14 -1.93
C LYS A 105 -8.59 10.93 -1.81
N SER A 106 -8.79 10.16 -2.89
CA SER A 106 -9.62 8.94 -2.85
C SER A 106 -9.15 8.03 -1.72
N THR A 107 -10.07 7.65 -0.84
CA THR A 107 -9.77 6.90 0.39
C THR A 107 -10.53 5.59 0.39
N TYR A 108 -9.83 4.51 0.78
CA TYR A 108 -10.33 3.15 0.74
C TYR A 108 -10.10 2.48 2.10
N THR A 109 -11.04 1.64 2.50
CA THR A 109 -10.84 0.79 3.67
C THR A 109 -9.91 -0.38 3.32
N TYR A 110 -9.46 -1.14 4.34
CA TYR A 110 -8.53 -2.24 4.10
C TYR A 110 -9.13 -3.41 3.32
N ASP A 111 -10.46 -3.47 3.19
CA ASP A 111 -11.12 -4.45 2.31
C ASP A 111 -11.20 -3.99 0.85
N GLY A 112 -10.69 -2.79 0.55
CA GLY A 112 -10.68 -2.21 -0.79
C GLY A 112 -11.85 -1.32 -1.11
N SER A 113 -12.85 -1.20 -0.24
CA SER A 113 -14.05 -0.37 -0.46
C SER A 113 -13.70 1.11 -0.42
N LYS A 114 -14.16 1.87 -1.41
CA LYS A 114 -13.93 3.31 -1.43
C LYS A 114 -14.94 4.02 -0.53
N ILE A 115 -14.46 4.91 0.34
CA ILE A 115 -15.30 5.67 1.27
C ILE A 115 -15.23 7.18 1.04
N TYR A 116 -14.35 7.66 0.19
CA TYR A 116 -14.22 9.08 -0.16
C TYR A 116 -13.58 9.24 -1.53
N GLY A 117 -13.99 10.27 -2.26
CA GLY A 117 -13.40 10.63 -3.54
C GLY A 117 -14.36 10.44 -4.72
N PRO A 118 -13.86 10.63 -5.96
CA PRO A 118 -14.68 10.49 -7.18
C PRO A 118 -15.33 9.12 -7.30
N PRO A 119 -16.48 9.00 -7.98
CA PRO A 119 -17.24 7.75 -8.07
C PRO A 119 -16.54 6.73 -8.98
N THR A 120 -15.61 5.97 -8.40
CA THR A 120 -14.89 4.88 -9.06
C THR A 120 -15.02 3.60 -8.24
N GLY A 121 -14.58 2.48 -8.79
CA GLY A 121 -14.67 1.20 -8.11
C GLY A 121 -13.68 1.03 -6.96
N PRO A 122 -13.79 -0.10 -6.25
CA PRO A 122 -12.85 -0.42 -5.18
C PRO A 122 -11.45 -0.72 -5.72
N ILE A 123 -10.44 -0.67 -4.84
CA ILE A 123 -9.09 -1.13 -5.18
C ILE A 123 -9.00 -2.64 -4.98
N LYS A 124 -8.11 -3.28 -5.73
CA LYS A 124 -7.84 -4.70 -5.56
C LYS A 124 -6.96 -4.93 -4.34
N THR A 125 -7.34 -5.90 -3.52
CA THR A 125 -6.54 -6.38 -2.39
C THR A 125 -5.91 -7.72 -2.74
N PHE A 126 -4.80 -8.05 -2.08
CA PHE A 126 -4.14 -9.34 -2.27
C PHE A 126 -4.13 -10.10 -0.96
N LYS A 127 -4.30 -11.41 -1.03
CA LYS A 127 -4.17 -12.27 0.14
C LYS A 127 -2.72 -12.24 0.63
N VAL A 128 -2.54 -12.18 1.95
CA VAL A 128 -1.22 -12.26 2.58
C VAL A 128 -1.19 -13.39 3.61
N GLU A 129 0.02 -13.91 3.85
CA GLU A 129 0.25 -14.97 4.81
C GLU A 129 1.60 -14.73 5.48
N VAL A 130 1.65 -14.84 6.80
CA VAL A 130 2.90 -14.76 7.56
C VAL A 130 3.41 -16.18 7.78
N ALA A 131 4.60 -16.46 7.32
CA ALA A 131 5.24 -17.77 7.44
C ALA A 131 6.63 -17.60 8.06
N GLY A 132 6.73 -17.72 9.39
CA GLY A 132 7.98 -17.50 10.12
C GLY A 132 8.46 -16.06 9.98
N GLU A 133 9.64 -15.86 9.44
CA GLU A 133 10.24 -14.53 9.24
C GLU A 133 9.93 -13.93 7.87
N ARG A 134 8.92 -14.46 7.18
CA ARG A 134 8.55 -14.01 5.83
C ARG A 134 7.08 -13.64 5.75
N LEU A 135 6.80 -12.65 4.92
CA LEU A 135 5.45 -12.30 4.50
C LEU A 135 5.28 -12.74 3.06
N ILE A 136 4.20 -13.46 2.77
CA ILE A 136 3.89 -13.91 1.42
C ILE A 136 2.68 -13.15 0.93
N VAL A 137 2.81 -12.50 -0.24
CA VAL A 137 1.72 -11.77 -0.91
C VAL A 137 1.34 -12.55 -2.16
N PHE A 138 0.08 -12.93 -2.27
CA PHE A 138 -0.42 -13.72 -3.40
C PHE A 138 -1.03 -12.78 -4.45
N LEU A 139 -0.40 -12.69 -5.62
CA LEU A 139 -0.86 -11.79 -6.68
C LEU A 139 -1.89 -12.40 -7.63
N GLY A 140 -2.11 -13.68 -7.53
CA GLY A 140 -3.12 -14.30 -8.39
C GLY A 140 -3.12 -15.78 -8.37
#